data_a268a3b3326b2d323ee67aeedd677519
#
_entry.id   a268a3b3326b2d323ee67aeedd677519
#
_cell.length_a   1.000
_cell.length_b   1.000
_cell.length_c   1.000
_cell.angle_alpha   90.00
_cell.angle_beta   90.00
_cell.angle_gamma   90.00
#
_symmetry.space_group_name_H-M   'P 1'
#
loop_
_entity.id
_entity.type
_entity.pdbx_description
1 polymer ?
#
loop_
_entity_poly.entity_id
_entity_poly.type
_entity_poly.pdbx_seq_one_letter_code
_entity_poly.pdbx_strand_id
1 'polypeptide(L)'
;FQNRDCRLMQTVISPSYQRKISGTVKPDAPNFSMTSTGYQLIKWAIDDDVHVGKATSNNSIPIFRYAEVLLNYAEAKAELGECDETVWNATVKPLRERAGVEGKIPATYDPYVAAYFKNQTTDKWVLEVRRERGVELAFEGVRYDDIMRWKQGDLIENVWQGIYIPQKGEAYDLNGDGVKDVAVVDKEPPAGEKIKGVQYVVIGKTNRLSEGDHGYIEFGFNQGRKWDDKKYLRPIPL
;
A
#
# COMPACT_ATOMS: atom_id res chain seq x y z
N PHE A 1 -6.37 -10.07 3.24
CA PHE A 1 -5.61 -9.86 4.49
C PHE A 1 -5.15 -11.17 5.16
N GLN A 2 -5.73 -12.32 4.81
CA GLN A 2 -5.31 -13.62 5.33
C GLN A 2 -3.90 -13.98 4.84
N ASN A 3 -3.08 -14.59 5.73
CA ASN A 3 -1.71 -15.00 5.45
C ASN A 3 -0.81 -13.87 4.94
N ARG A 4 -1.02 -12.67 5.44
CA ARG A 4 -0.22 -11.48 5.12
C ARG A 4 0.59 -11.03 6.33
N ASP A 5 1.66 -10.32 6.04
CA ASP A 5 2.46 -9.58 7.02
C ASP A 5 1.54 -8.67 7.86
N CYS A 6 1.70 -8.68 9.18
CA CYS A 6 0.87 -7.88 10.09
C CYS A 6 0.98 -6.37 9.84
N ARG A 7 2.08 -5.91 9.25
CA ARG A 7 2.27 -4.50 8.87
C ARG A 7 1.24 -4.02 7.85
N LEU A 8 0.66 -4.92 7.03
CA LEU A 8 -0.43 -4.54 6.13
C LEU A 8 -1.63 -4.00 6.92
N MET A 9 -2.04 -4.72 7.98
CA MET A 9 -3.16 -4.30 8.85
C MET A 9 -2.85 -3.07 9.70
N GLN A 10 -1.56 -2.78 9.93
CA GLN A 10 -1.11 -1.55 10.61
C GLN A 10 -1.00 -0.36 9.66
N THR A 11 -1.02 -0.61 8.36
CA THR A 11 -0.83 0.41 7.33
C THR A 11 -2.15 0.86 6.71
N VAL A 12 -3.07 -0.07 6.47
CA VAL A 12 -4.37 0.20 5.85
C VAL A 12 -5.51 -0.43 6.64
N ILE A 13 -6.71 0.13 6.54
CA ILE A 13 -7.91 -0.43 7.15
C ILE A 13 -8.09 -1.88 6.69
N SER A 14 -8.13 -2.78 7.66
CA SER A 14 -8.37 -4.22 7.47
C SER A 14 -9.79 -4.59 7.91
N PRO A 15 -10.29 -5.78 7.56
CA PRO A 15 -11.60 -6.25 8.02
C PRO A 15 -11.76 -6.30 9.56
N SER A 16 -10.65 -6.37 10.31
CA SER A 16 -10.66 -6.38 11.79
C SER A 16 -10.40 -5.01 12.41
N TYR A 17 -10.27 -3.96 11.60
CA TYR A 17 -9.97 -2.62 12.10
C TYR A 17 -11.14 -2.06 12.91
N GLN A 18 -10.79 -1.45 14.02
CA GLN A 18 -11.74 -0.79 14.91
C GLN A 18 -11.29 0.63 15.19
N ARG A 19 -12.24 1.54 15.27
CA ARG A 19 -12.01 2.93 15.65
C ARG A 19 -12.98 3.33 16.74
N LYS A 20 -12.56 4.24 17.59
CA LYS A 20 -13.45 4.90 18.55
C LYS A 20 -14.24 5.98 17.80
N ILE A 21 -15.54 5.76 17.66
CA ILE A 21 -16.47 6.65 16.96
C ILE A 21 -17.50 7.14 17.98
N SER A 22 -17.55 8.45 18.18
CA SER A 22 -18.45 9.07 19.18
C SER A 22 -18.30 8.44 20.58
N GLY A 23 -17.06 8.19 20.98
CA GLY A 23 -16.73 7.63 22.29
C GLY A 23 -16.84 6.09 22.40
N THR A 24 -17.31 5.40 21.38
CA THR A 24 -17.51 3.94 21.38
C THR A 24 -16.62 3.26 20.34
N VAL A 25 -15.90 2.20 20.73
CA VAL A 25 -15.11 1.39 19.79
C VAL A 25 -16.05 0.57 18.92
N LYS A 26 -15.89 0.71 17.60
CA LYS A 26 -16.71 0.04 16.58
C LYS A 26 -15.85 -0.41 15.41
N PRO A 27 -16.26 -1.49 14.70
CA PRO A 27 -15.72 -1.79 13.38
C PRO A 27 -15.83 -0.58 12.45
N ASP A 28 -14.80 -0.34 11.65
CA ASP A 28 -14.78 0.75 10.67
C ASP A 28 -14.33 0.21 9.31
N ALA A 29 -15.00 0.65 8.26
CA ALA A 29 -14.72 0.24 6.89
C ALA A 29 -14.00 1.34 6.11
N PRO A 30 -13.29 1.01 5.01
CA PRO A 30 -12.69 2.01 4.15
C PRO A 30 -13.74 3.00 3.61
N ASN A 31 -13.42 4.29 3.69
CA ASN A 31 -14.23 5.34 3.11
C ASN A 31 -13.72 5.66 1.69
N PHE A 32 -14.52 5.35 0.67
CA PHE A 32 -14.16 5.55 -0.72
C PHE A 32 -14.11 7.02 -1.16
N SER A 33 -14.50 7.95 -0.32
CA SER A 33 -14.18 9.37 -0.53
C SER A 33 -12.72 9.71 -0.16
N MET A 34 -12.06 8.85 0.64
CA MET A 34 -10.68 8.99 1.11
C MET A 34 -9.70 8.04 0.40
N THR A 35 -10.20 6.99 -0.24
CA THR A 35 -9.39 6.03 -0.99
C THR A 35 -10.05 5.65 -2.31
N SER A 36 -9.27 5.63 -3.39
CA SER A 36 -9.74 5.16 -4.71
C SER A 36 -9.60 3.67 -4.91
N THR A 37 -8.84 3.00 -4.04
CA THR A 37 -8.50 1.59 -4.16
C THR A 37 -9.17 0.69 -3.13
N GLY A 38 -9.80 1.27 -2.11
CA GLY A 38 -10.30 0.55 -0.94
C GLY A 38 -9.22 0.27 0.13
N TYR A 39 -7.95 0.52 -0.16
CA TYR A 39 -6.86 0.48 0.83
C TYR A 39 -6.70 1.87 1.46
N GLN A 40 -7.52 2.17 2.46
CA GLN A 40 -7.44 3.44 3.17
C GLN A 40 -6.30 3.41 4.18
N LEU A 41 -5.42 4.42 4.10
CA LEU A 41 -4.26 4.58 4.98
C LEU A 41 -4.68 4.88 6.42
N ILE A 42 -4.07 4.16 7.38
CA ILE A 42 -4.17 4.39 8.82
C ILE A 42 -2.81 4.48 9.52
N LYS A 43 -1.72 4.22 8.81
CA LYS A 43 -0.37 4.32 9.39
C LYS A 43 -0.17 5.70 9.98
N TRP A 44 0.24 5.76 11.26
CA TRP A 44 0.39 6.99 12.05
C TRP A 44 -0.93 7.73 12.38
N ALA A 45 -2.10 7.15 12.03
CA ALA A 45 -3.38 7.69 12.45
C ALA A 45 -3.65 7.38 13.94
N ILE A 46 -4.47 8.22 14.56
CA ILE A 46 -5.05 7.92 15.88
C ILE A 46 -6.42 7.30 15.63
N ASP A 47 -6.67 6.16 16.28
CA ASP A 47 -7.91 5.38 16.09
C ASP A 47 -9.09 5.98 16.89
N ASP A 48 -9.31 7.29 16.71
CA ASP A 48 -10.36 8.07 17.35
C ASP A 48 -10.87 9.13 16.37
N ASP A 49 -12.18 9.21 16.15
CA ASP A 49 -12.80 10.13 15.19
C ASP A 49 -12.61 11.61 15.54
N VAL A 50 -12.39 11.92 16.82
CA VAL A 50 -12.07 13.29 17.28
C VAL A 50 -10.75 13.79 16.70
N HIS A 51 -9.82 12.88 16.39
CA HIS A 51 -8.49 13.20 15.87
C HIS A 51 -8.33 13.07 14.36
N VAL A 52 -9.40 12.77 13.62
CA VAL A 52 -9.37 12.60 12.14
C VAL A 52 -9.48 13.94 11.41
N GLY A 53 -9.97 14.97 12.05
CA GLY A 53 -10.16 16.31 11.45
C GLY A 53 -8.83 17.06 11.24
N LYS A 54 -8.79 17.91 10.19
CA LYS A 54 -7.59 18.70 9.83
C LYS A 54 -7.04 19.59 10.96
N ALA A 55 -7.89 20.01 11.89
CA ALA A 55 -7.50 20.90 13.00
C ALA A 55 -7.41 20.18 14.35
N THR A 56 -7.78 18.91 14.43
CA THR A 56 -7.90 18.15 15.68
C THR A 56 -6.87 17.05 15.83
N SER A 57 -6.19 16.68 14.75
CA SER A 57 -5.11 15.68 14.82
C SER A 57 -3.90 16.25 15.52
N ASN A 58 -3.45 15.56 16.58
CA ASN A 58 -2.26 15.88 17.36
C ASN A 58 -1.25 14.73 17.38
N ASN A 59 -1.35 13.80 16.43
CA ASN A 59 -0.42 12.70 16.30
C ASN A 59 0.97 13.19 15.87
N SER A 60 1.99 12.48 16.34
CA SER A 60 3.38 12.70 15.92
C SER A 60 3.68 11.81 14.71
N ILE A 61 4.31 12.38 13.70
CA ILE A 61 4.80 11.64 12.53
C ILE A 61 6.34 11.63 12.62
N PRO A 62 6.99 10.46 12.61
CA PRO A 62 8.44 10.39 12.64
C PRO A 62 9.01 10.98 11.34
N ILE A 63 10.06 11.79 11.47
CA ILE A 63 10.80 12.33 10.31
C ILE A 63 11.65 11.21 9.68
N PHE A 64 12.28 10.41 10.52
CA PHE A 64 12.98 9.17 10.16
C PHE A 64 12.98 8.24 11.37
N ARG A 65 13.24 6.95 11.15
CA ARG A 65 13.27 5.97 12.23
C ARG A 65 14.37 4.92 12.00
N TYR A 66 14.72 4.22 13.05
CA TYR A 66 15.83 3.27 13.03
C TYR A 66 15.71 2.18 11.94
N ALA A 67 14.49 1.75 11.62
CA ALA A 67 14.27 0.80 10.53
C ALA A 67 14.77 1.32 9.17
N GLU A 68 14.64 2.63 8.90
CA GLU A 68 15.19 3.23 7.68
C GLU A 68 16.73 3.18 7.68
N VAL A 69 17.36 3.46 8.82
CA VAL A 69 18.84 3.38 8.96
C VAL A 69 19.33 1.96 8.69
N LEU A 70 18.67 0.95 9.28
CA LEU A 70 19.00 -0.46 9.04
C LEU A 70 18.86 -0.84 7.55
N LEU A 71 17.79 -0.39 6.91
CA LEU A 71 17.55 -0.67 5.49
C LEU A 71 18.50 0.10 4.57
N ASN A 72 18.89 1.33 4.92
CA ASN A 72 19.91 2.07 4.20
C ASN A 72 21.26 1.35 4.25
N TYR A 73 21.65 0.82 5.43
CA TYR A 73 22.88 0.06 5.58
C TYR A 73 22.83 -1.26 4.79
N ALA A 74 21.73 -2.02 4.92
CA ALA A 74 21.54 -3.27 4.19
C ALA A 74 21.61 -3.07 2.68
N GLU A 75 20.97 -2.00 2.17
CA GLU A 75 20.98 -1.67 0.76
C GLU A 75 22.38 -1.29 0.27
N ALA A 76 23.09 -0.42 0.99
CA ALA A 76 24.44 -0.05 0.62
C ALA A 76 25.35 -1.28 0.52
N LYS A 77 25.25 -2.22 1.48
CA LYS A 77 26.00 -3.49 1.45
C LYS A 77 25.58 -4.39 0.28
N ALA A 78 24.29 -4.46 -0.03
CA ALA A 78 23.79 -5.25 -1.15
C ALA A 78 24.27 -4.70 -2.50
N GLU A 79 24.17 -3.40 -2.71
CA GLU A 79 24.62 -2.75 -3.96
C GLU A 79 26.15 -2.82 -4.17
N LEU A 80 26.93 -2.91 -3.08
CA LEU A 80 28.38 -3.13 -3.14
C LEU A 80 28.78 -4.62 -3.31
N GLY A 81 27.81 -5.55 -3.30
CA GLY A 81 28.09 -6.98 -3.31
C GLY A 81 28.70 -7.50 -2.00
N GLU A 82 28.54 -6.75 -0.91
CA GLU A 82 29.11 -7.05 0.42
C GLU A 82 28.03 -7.51 1.42
N CYS A 83 26.79 -7.73 0.98
CA CYS A 83 25.73 -8.22 1.84
C CYS A 83 25.90 -9.71 2.09
N ASP A 84 26.02 -10.08 3.35
CA ASP A 84 26.15 -11.44 3.84
C ASP A 84 25.14 -11.75 4.95
N GLU A 85 25.28 -12.92 5.54
CA GLU A 85 24.45 -13.35 6.68
C GLU A 85 24.58 -12.40 7.89
N THR A 86 25.76 -11.84 8.13
CA THR A 86 26.00 -10.91 9.25
C THR A 86 25.20 -9.64 9.06
N VAL A 87 25.27 -9.06 7.86
CA VAL A 87 24.50 -7.85 7.50
C VAL A 87 23.00 -8.14 7.59
N TRP A 88 22.53 -9.27 7.03
CA TRP A 88 21.13 -9.67 7.08
C TRP A 88 20.62 -9.80 8.51
N ASN A 89 21.34 -10.51 9.37
CA ASN A 89 20.97 -10.75 10.76
C ASN A 89 20.96 -9.46 11.60
N ALA A 90 21.79 -8.47 11.24
CA ALA A 90 21.82 -7.19 11.91
C ALA A 90 20.74 -6.19 11.40
N THR A 91 20.13 -6.43 10.25
CA THR A 91 19.28 -5.44 9.57
C THR A 91 17.89 -5.97 9.23
N VAL A 92 17.74 -6.74 8.16
CA VAL A 92 16.44 -7.17 7.63
C VAL A 92 15.74 -8.17 8.56
N LYS A 93 16.51 -9.12 9.11
CA LYS A 93 15.96 -10.14 9.99
C LYS A 93 15.19 -9.58 11.19
N PRO A 94 15.74 -8.67 12.01
CA PRO A 94 15.00 -8.14 13.16
C PRO A 94 13.75 -7.33 12.75
N LEU A 95 13.72 -6.71 11.58
CA LEU A 95 12.52 -6.03 11.07
C LEU A 95 11.41 -7.02 10.74
N ARG A 96 11.75 -8.14 10.10
CA ARG A 96 10.81 -9.22 9.79
C ARG A 96 10.32 -9.92 11.04
N GLU A 97 11.20 -10.29 11.95
CA GLU A 97 10.85 -10.97 13.20
C GLU A 97 9.92 -10.10 14.08
N ARG A 98 10.19 -8.80 14.15
CA ARG A 98 9.28 -7.85 14.82
C ARG A 98 7.87 -7.85 14.19
N ALA A 99 7.78 -8.05 12.89
CA ALA A 99 6.53 -8.11 12.13
C ALA A 99 5.89 -9.51 12.14
N GLY A 100 6.42 -10.47 12.90
CA GLY A 100 5.94 -11.85 12.91
C GLY A 100 6.22 -12.62 11.62
N VAL A 101 7.15 -12.13 10.79
CA VAL A 101 7.59 -12.78 9.55
C VAL A 101 8.93 -13.47 9.79
N GLU A 102 9.09 -14.67 9.21
CA GLU A 102 10.39 -15.35 9.32
C GLU A 102 11.53 -14.51 8.73
N GLY A 103 12.55 -14.27 9.53
CA GLY A 103 13.76 -13.57 9.13
C GLY A 103 14.74 -14.42 8.33
N LYS A 104 14.27 -15.48 7.65
CA LYS A 104 15.12 -16.39 6.88
C LYS A 104 15.90 -15.69 5.78
N ILE A 105 17.15 -16.11 5.62
CA ILE A 105 17.98 -15.72 4.49
C ILE A 105 17.42 -16.37 3.22
N PRO A 106 17.17 -15.61 2.14
CA PRO A 106 16.71 -16.18 0.90
C PRO A 106 17.77 -17.10 0.28
N ALA A 107 17.38 -18.32 -0.10
CA ALA A 107 18.29 -19.24 -0.79
C ALA A 107 18.66 -18.72 -2.19
N THR A 108 17.64 -18.23 -2.91
CA THR A 108 17.75 -17.65 -4.26
C THR A 108 16.95 -16.35 -4.33
N TYR A 109 17.05 -15.62 -5.43
CA TYR A 109 16.17 -14.48 -5.66
C TYR A 109 14.73 -14.93 -5.93
N ASP A 110 13.77 -14.06 -5.61
CA ASP A 110 12.36 -14.27 -5.90
C ASP A 110 12.03 -13.76 -7.32
N PRO A 111 11.64 -14.63 -8.25
CA PRO A 111 11.32 -14.23 -9.62
C PRO A 111 10.17 -13.21 -9.72
N TYR A 112 9.19 -13.26 -8.80
CA TYR A 112 8.10 -12.29 -8.75
C TYR A 112 8.61 -10.89 -8.42
N VAL A 113 9.52 -10.77 -7.45
CA VAL A 113 10.14 -9.49 -7.09
C VAL A 113 11.06 -8.99 -8.20
N ALA A 114 11.85 -9.89 -8.82
CA ALA A 114 12.66 -9.53 -9.97
C ALA A 114 11.79 -8.97 -11.11
N ALA A 115 10.70 -9.65 -11.45
CA ALA A 115 9.76 -9.19 -12.48
C ALA A 115 9.11 -7.85 -12.12
N TYR A 116 8.75 -7.63 -10.85
CA TYR A 116 8.25 -6.33 -10.38
C TYR A 116 9.25 -5.21 -10.68
N PHE A 117 10.54 -5.44 -10.44
CA PHE A 117 11.62 -4.51 -10.75
C PHE A 117 12.15 -4.64 -12.19
N LYS A 118 11.30 -5.12 -13.13
CA LYS A 118 11.62 -5.23 -14.57
C LYS A 118 12.86 -6.06 -14.86
N ASN A 119 13.19 -7.03 -14.01
CA ASN A 119 14.36 -7.89 -14.09
C ASN A 119 15.69 -7.11 -14.18
N GLN A 120 15.77 -5.94 -13.56
CA GLN A 120 16.99 -5.12 -13.52
C GLN A 120 18.16 -5.84 -12.84
N THR A 121 17.87 -6.69 -11.88
CA THR A 121 18.82 -7.52 -11.16
C THR A 121 18.22 -8.86 -10.76
N THR A 122 19.07 -9.87 -10.61
CA THR A 122 18.77 -11.18 -10.00
C THR A 122 19.52 -11.39 -8.69
N ASP A 123 20.19 -10.35 -8.18
CA ASP A 123 20.82 -10.41 -6.87
C ASP A 123 19.77 -10.53 -5.78
N LYS A 124 19.82 -11.62 -5.01
CA LYS A 124 18.84 -11.93 -3.96
C LYS A 124 18.83 -10.89 -2.84
N TRP A 125 19.99 -10.35 -2.49
CA TRP A 125 20.12 -9.38 -1.41
C TRP A 125 19.52 -8.03 -1.80
N VAL A 126 19.86 -7.56 -3.01
CA VAL A 126 19.30 -6.31 -3.56
C VAL A 126 17.77 -6.39 -3.64
N LEU A 127 17.24 -7.48 -4.20
CA LEU A 127 15.80 -7.66 -4.37
C LEU A 127 15.06 -7.74 -3.03
N GLU A 128 15.59 -8.50 -2.07
CA GLU A 128 14.96 -8.65 -0.76
C GLU A 128 15.03 -7.37 0.09
N VAL A 129 16.13 -6.62 0.01
CA VAL A 129 16.22 -5.31 0.68
C VAL A 129 15.26 -4.31 0.06
N ARG A 130 15.16 -4.25 -1.28
CA ARG A 130 14.18 -3.40 -1.98
C ARG A 130 12.74 -3.77 -1.63
N ARG A 131 12.43 -5.08 -1.51
CA ARG A 131 11.13 -5.57 -1.02
C ARG A 131 10.87 -5.08 0.39
N GLU A 132 11.82 -5.30 1.30
CA GLU A 132 11.65 -4.94 2.71
C GLU A 132 11.49 -3.43 2.89
N ARG A 133 12.23 -2.60 2.15
CA ARG A 133 12.02 -1.15 2.12
C ARG A 133 10.59 -0.79 1.70
N GLY A 134 10.09 -1.42 0.65
CA GLY A 134 8.73 -1.17 0.17
C GLY A 134 7.64 -1.54 1.17
N VAL A 135 7.84 -2.58 1.97
CA VAL A 135 6.89 -3.04 2.99
C VAL A 135 7.03 -2.23 4.28
N GLU A 136 8.25 -2.14 4.81
CA GLU A 136 8.54 -1.51 6.11
C GLU A 136 8.29 0.00 6.08
N LEU A 137 8.74 0.67 5.02
CA LEU A 137 8.66 2.13 4.89
C LEU A 137 7.47 2.59 4.04
N ALA A 138 6.49 1.72 3.83
CA ALA A 138 5.26 2.08 3.11
C ALA A 138 4.63 3.34 3.72
N PHE A 139 4.30 4.32 2.87
CA PHE A 139 3.70 5.62 3.24
C PHE A 139 4.55 6.52 4.15
N GLU A 140 5.87 6.32 4.18
CA GLU A 140 6.82 7.20 4.90
C GLU A 140 7.55 8.20 3.99
N GLY A 141 7.10 8.34 2.75
CA GLY A 141 7.62 9.34 1.81
C GLY A 141 8.85 8.92 1.02
N VAL A 142 9.54 7.82 1.40
CA VAL A 142 10.84 7.44 0.81
C VAL A 142 10.72 6.78 -0.57
N ARG A 143 9.54 6.27 -0.95
CA ARG A 143 9.38 5.44 -2.16
C ARG A 143 9.73 6.15 -3.45
N TYR A 144 9.39 7.44 -3.57
CA TYR A 144 9.73 8.21 -4.76
C TYR A 144 11.24 8.31 -4.94
N ASP A 145 11.97 8.66 -3.90
CA ASP A 145 13.42 8.75 -3.95
C ASP A 145 14.07 7.38 -4.22
N ASP A 146 13.53 6.31 -3.67
CA ASP A 146 13.98 4.95 -3.94
C ASP A 146 13.88 4.60 -5.43
N ILE A 147 12.72 4.79 -6.06
CA ILE A 147 12.57 4.48 -7.50
C ILE A 147 13.40 5.40 -8.39
N MET A 148 13.66 6.66 -7.97
CA MET A 148 14.53 7.57 -8.70
C MET A 148 15.98 7.06 -8.69
N ARG A 149 16.54 6.78 -7.52
CA ARG A 149 17.95 6.36 -7.39
C ARG A 149 18.18 4.94 -7.92
N TRP A 150 17.15 4.06 -7.96
CA TRP A 150 17.23 2.75 -8.60
C TRP A 150 17.02 2.80 -10.12
N LYS A 151 16.73 3.96 -10.70
CA LYS A 151 16.33 4.12 -12.10
C LYS A 151 15.15 3.22 -12.47
N GLN A 152 14.14 3.20 -11.61
CA GLN A 152 12.91 2.41 -11.76
C GLN A 152 11.67 3.30 -11.86
N GLY A 153 11.83 4.48 -12.45
CA GLY A 153 10.73 5.46 -12.59
C GLY A 153 9.55 4.94 -13.40
N ASP A 154 9.79 4.01 -14.30
CA ASP A 154 8.76 3.32 -15.08
C ASP A 154 7.81 2.44 -14.24
N LEU A 155 8.13 2.15 -12.97
CA LEU A 155 7.20 1.50 -12.05
C LEU A 155 5.94 2.32 -11.81
N ILE A 156 5.97 3.64 -12.03
CA ILE A 156 4.75 4.47 -11.92
C ILE A 156 3.73 4.19 -13.05
N GLU A 157 4.15 3.55 -14.13
CA GLU A 157 3.29 3.17 -15.25
C GLU A 157 2.40 1.97 -14.93
N ASN A 158 2.75 1.19 -13.90
CA ASN A 158 1.96 0.05 -13.47
C ASN A 158 0.54 0.51 -13.09
N VAL A 159 -0.46 -0.30 -13.45
CA VAL A 159 -1.84 -0.06 -13.06
C VAL A 159 -1.96 -0.25 -11.54
N TRP A 160 -2.62 0.70 -10.90
CA TRP A 160 -2.86 0.62 -9.46
C TRP A 160 -4.09 -0.23 -9.19
N GLN A 161 -3.86 -1.37 -8.55
CA GLN A 161 -4.91 -2.30 -8.17
C GLN A 161 -5.34 -2.08 -6.72
N GLY A 162 -6.66 -2.02 -6.54
CA GLY A 162 -7.31 -1.93 -5.24
C GLY A 162 -7.81 -3.28 -4.73
N ILE A 163 -8.85 -3.23 -3.88
CA ILE A 163 -9.49 -4.44 -3.36
C ILE A 163 -10.17 -5.23 -4.48
N TYR A 164 -10.30 -6.54 -4.26
CA TYR A 164 -11.02 -7.43 -5.15
C TYR A 164 -12.53 -7.34 -4.91
N ILE A 165 -13.31 -7.21 -5.97
CA ILE A 165 -14.77 -7.19 -5.97
C ILE A 165 -15.28 -8.47 -6.67
N PRO A 166 -15.96 -9.36 -5.95
CA PRO A 166 -16.43 -10.62 -6.53
C PRO A 166 -17.47 -10.46 -7.63
N GLN A 167 -18.35 -9.47 -7.52
CA GLN A 167 -19.38 -9.19 -8.52
C GLN A 167 -19.79 -7.72 -8.48
N LYS A 168 -19.81 -7.08 -9.64
CA LYS A 168 -20.34 -5.72 -9.83
C LYS A 168 -21.83 -5.67 -9.55
N GLY A 169 -22.30 -4.59 -8.92
CA GLY A 169 -23.71 -4.40 -8.59
C GLY A 169 -24.10 -4.95 -7.21
N GLU A 170 -23.35 -5.87 -6.65
CA GLU A 170 -23.59 -6.38 -5.32
C GLU A 170 -22.94 -5.50 -4.24
N ALA A 171 -23.57 -5.46 -3.07
CA ALA A 171 -23.04 -4.76 -1.90
C ALA A 171 -22.28 -5.70 -0.97
N TYR A 172 -21.13 -5.26 -0.47
CA TYR A 172 -20.21 -6.03 0.35
C TYR A 172 -20.01 -5.40 1.73
N ASP A 173 -19.90 -6.26 2.73
CA ASP A 173 -19.45 -5.98 4.08
C ASP A 173 -17.92 -6.12 4.09
N LEU A 174 -17.20 -5.04 4.37
CA LEU A 174 -15.74 -5.02 4.33
C LEU A 174 -15.10 -5.17 5.70
N ASN A 175 -15.86 -4.94 6.77
CA ASN A 175 -15.36 -4.95 8.15
C ASN A 175 -15.90 -6.12 8.99
N GLY A 176 -16.83 -6.91 8.44
CA GLY A 176 -17.39 -8.13 9.08
C GLY A 176 -18.42 -7.84 10.17
N ASP A 177 -19.05 -6.66 10.17
CA ASP A 177 -20.06 -6.30 11.17
C ASP A 177 -21.50 -6.69 10.80
N GLY A 178 -21.68 -7.30 9.62
CA GLY A 178 -22.96 -7.72 9.06
C GLY A 178 -23.70 -6.62 8.31
N VAL A 179 -23.18 -5.41 8.26
CA VAL A 179 -23.72 -4.29 7.49
C VAL A 179 -22.95 -4.13 6.18
N LYS A 180 -23.64 -3.75 5.11
CA LYS A 180 -22.99 -3.54 3.81
C LYS A 180 -22.35 -2.17 3.77
N ASP A 181 -21.09 -2.10 3.30
CA ASP A 181 -20.27 -0.89 3.26
C ASP A 181 -20.13 -0.30 1.87
N VAL A 182 -19.99 -1.15 0.85
CA VAL A 182 -19.67 -0.71 -0.51
C VAL A 182 -20.38 -1.52 -1.58
N ALA A 183 -20.75 -0.87 -2.67
CA ALA A 183 -21.15 -1.50 -3.93
C ALA A 183 -20.42 -0.82 -5.10
N VAL A 184 -19.84 -1.62 -6.00
CA VAL A 184 -19.24 -1.11 -7.24
C VAL A 184 -20.27 -1.22 -8.36
N VAL A 185 -20.59 -0.11 -9.01
CA VAL A 185 -21.71 0.00 -9.96
C VAL A 185 -21.31 0.80 -11.20
N ASP A 186 -22.01 0.59 -12.33
CA ASP A 186 -21.84 1.43 -13.52
C ASP A 186 -22.55 2.79 -13.36
N LYS A 187 -23.63 2.81 -12.59
CA LYS A 187 -24.41 4.01 -12.30
C LYS A 187 -24.96 3.93 -10.88
N GLU A 188 -24.91 5.04 -10.18
CA GLU A 188 -25.46 5.14 -8.83
C GLU A 188 -26.99 4.94 -8.85
N PRO A 189 -27.55 4.09 -7.97
CA PRO A 189 -28.98 3.88 -7.88
C PRO A 189 -29.73 5.17 -7.52
N PRO A 190 -31.00 5.30 -7.91
CA PRO A 190 -31.87 6.38 -7.42
C PRO A 190 -31.94 6.40 -5.89
N ALA A 191 -32.17 7.57 -5.32
CA ALA A 191 -32.14 7.74 -3.85
C ALA A 191 -33.04 6.76 -3.08
N GLY A 192 -34.20 6.40 -3.63
CA GLY A 192 -35.14 5.47 -3.00
C GLY A 192 -34.74 3.99 -3.09
N GLU A 193 -33.73 3.66 -3.90
CA GLU A 193 -33.22 2.28 -4.09
C GLU A 193 -31.87 2.08 -3.41
N LYS A 194 -31.28 3.13 -2.84
CA LYS A 194 -30.00 3.05 -2.15
C LYS A 194 -30.12 2.27 -0.83
N ILE A 195 -29.22 1.33 -0.63
CA ILE A 195 -29.05 0.67 0.66
C ILE A 195 -28.44 1.68 1.63
N LYS A 196 -29.06 1.88 2.77
CA LYS A 196 -28.61 2.82 3.79
C LYS A 196 -27.20 2.41 4.30
N GLY A 197 -26.27 3.36 4.30
CA GLY A 197 -24.90 3.14 4.75
C GLY A 197 -23.94 2.66 3.66
N VAL A 198 -24.43 2.17 2.52
CA VAL A 198 -23.58 1.69 1.42
C VAL A 198 -22.99 2.85 0.62
N GLN A 199 -21.70 2.81 0.43
CA GLN A 199 -20.96 3.71 -0.47
C GLN A 199 -21.01 3.15 -1.90
N TYR A 200 -21.49 3.92 -2.85
CA TYR A 200 -21.55 3.50 -4.25
C TYR A 200 -20.35 4.02 -5.03
N VAL A 201 -19.49 3.10 -5.46
CA VAL A 201 -18.31 3.40 -6.28
C VAL A 201 -18.69 3.26 -7.75
N VAL A 202 -18.90 4.39 -8.42
CA VAL A 202 -19.24 4.39 -9.85
C VAL A 202 -17.98 4.23 -10.67
N ILE A 203 -17.94 3.20 -11.54
CA ILE A 203 -16.82 2.89 -12.43
C ILE A 203 -17.05 3.40 -13.86
N GLY A 204 -15.99 3.38 -14.67
CA GLY A 204 -16.06 3.68 -16.10
C GLY A 204 -15.33 4.95 -16.55
N LYS A 205 -15.07 5.92 -15.66
CA LYS A 205 -14.31 7.14 -16.01
C LYS A 205 -12.82 7.01 -15.68
N THR A 206 -12.49 6.83 -14.42
CA THR A 206 -11.10 6.77 -13.93
C THR A 206 -10.74 5.44 -13.32
N ASN A 207 -11.73 4.61 -13.05
CA ASN A 207 -11.60 3.29 -12.47
C ASN A 207 -12.45 2.27 -13.25
N ARG A 208 -12.05 1.01 -13.16
CA ARG A 208 -12.76 -0.15 -13.72
C ARG A 208 -12.50 -1.37 -12.84
N LEU A 209 -13.20 -2.45 -13.08
CA LEU A 209 -12.81 -3.78 -12.59
C LEU A 209 -11.91 -4.46 -13.61
N SER A 210 -10.87 -5.16 -13.15
CA SER A 210 -9.85 -5.77 -14.01
C SER A 210 -10.42 -6.79 -15.00
N GLU A 211 -11.55 -7.42 -14.67
CA GLU A 211 -12.20 -8.48 -15.44
C GLU A 211 -13.63 -8.10 -15.89
N GLY A 212 -13.94 -6.78 -15.88
CA GLY A 212 -15.19 -6.22 -16.39
C GLY A 212 -16.33 -6.18 -15.37
N ASP A 213 -16.86 -7.31 -14.96
CA ASP A 213 -17.94 -7.43 -13.98
C ASP A 213 -17.47 -7.89 -12.59
N HIS A 214 -16.20 -8.26 -12.45
CA HIS A 214 -15.54 -8.65 -11.21
C HIS A 214 -14.04 -8.29 -11.28
N GLY A 215 -13.29 -8.61 -10.24
CA GLY A 215 -11.84 -8.40 -10.22
C GLY A 215 -11.40 -7.26 -9.32
N TYR A 216 -10.16 -6.83 -9.51
CA TYR A 216 -9.59 -5.73 -8.74
C TYR A 216 -10.08 -4.37 -9.23
N ILE A 217 -10.29 -3.43 -8.31
CA ILE A 217 -10.52 -2.03 -8.70
C ILE A 217 -9.23 -1.48 -9.28
N GLU A 218 -9.20 -1.17 -10.57
CA GLU A 218 -8.07 -0.54 -11.25
C GLU A 218 -8.32 0.96 -11.36
N PHE A 219 -7.50 1.76 -10.68
CA PHE A 219 -7.60 3.21 -10.69
C PHE A 219 -6.61 3.86 -11.66
N GLY A 220 -7.06 4.87 -12.39
CA GLY A 220 -6.24 5.62 -13.32
C GLY A 220 -5.80 4.80 -14.55
N PHE A 221 -6.54 3.76 -14.89
CA PHE A 221 -6.23 2.88 -16.03
C PHE A 221 -6.14 3.61 -17.37
N ASN A 222 -6.86 4.71 -17.52
CA ASN A 222 -6.94 5.52 -18.73
C ASN A 222 -6.04 6.77 -18.71
N GLN A 223 -5.28 6.99 -17.65
CA GLN A 223 -4.47 8.21 -17.50
C GLN A 223 -3.17 8.17 -18.28
N GLY A 224 -2.81 7.03 -18.88
CA GLY A 224 -1.64 6.90 -19.75
C GLY A 224 -0.34 7.38 -19.09
N ARG A 225 -0.13 7.02 -17.82
CA ARG A 225 1.10 7.38 -17.13
C ARG A 225 2.30 6.87 -17.92
N LYS A 226 3.18 7.78 -18.29
CA LYS A 226 4.44 7.45 -18.98
C LYS A 226 5.59 8.05 -18.21
N TRP A 227 6.62 7.24 -18.05
CA TRP A 227 7.88 7.68 -17.55
C TRP A 227 8.68 8.37 -18.67
N ASP A 228 9.39 9.43 -18.31
CA ASP A 228 10.37 10.10 -19.17
C ASP A 228 11.66 10.21 -18.37
N ASP A 229 12.76 9.70 -18.90
CA ASP A 229 14.07 9.69 -18.22
C ASP A 229 14.58 11.07 -17.87
N LYS A 230 14.06 12.12 -18.51
CA LYS A 230 14.33 13.52 -18.09
C LYS A 230 13.92 13.77 -16.64
N LYS A 231 12.97 13.02 -16.09
CA LYS A 231 12.54 13.14 -14.70
C LYS A 231 13.56 12.69 -13.69
N TYR A 232 14.61 11.95 -14.09
CA TYR A 232 15.76 11.69 -13.23
C TYR A 232 16.66 12.91 -13.06
N LEU A 233 16.56 13.89 -13.95
CA LEU A 233 17.29 15.11 -13.88
C LEU A 233 16.46 16.16 -13.12
N ARG A 234 17.02 16.73 -12.07
CA ARG A 234 16.39 17.87 -11.41
C ARG A 234 16.69 19.14 -12.24
N PRO A 235 15.66 19.89 -12.66
CA PRO A 235 15.90 21.15 -13.37
C PRO A 235 16.65 22.13 -12.46
N ILE A 236 17.61 22.87 -13.02
CA ILE A 236 18.23 23.99 -12.34
C ILE A 236 17.19 25.11 -12.32
N PRO A 237 16.82 25.66 -11.16
CA PRO A 237 15.93 26.82 -11.12
C PRO A 237 16.54 27.98 -11.90
N LEU A 238 15.76 28.59 -12.79
CA LEU A 238 16.16 29.81 -13.52
C LEU A 238 16.04 31.02 -12.59
#